data_7bae7a2152bc77c3d6ab09a91d782f21
#
_entry.id   7bae7a2152bc77c3d6ab09a91d782f21
#
_cell.length_a   1.000
_cell.length_b   1.000
_cell.length_c   1.000
_cell.angle_alpha   90.00
_cell.angle_beta   90.00
_cell.angle_gamma   90.00
#
_symmetry.space_group_name_H-M   'P 1'
#
loop_
_entity.id
_entity.type
_entity.pdbx_description
1 polymer ?
#
loop_
_entity_poly.entity_id
_entity_poly.type
_entity_poly.pdbx_seq_one_letter_code
_entity_poly.pdbx_strand_id
1 'polypeptide(L)'
;MKEKVAEQNQQNKNEEKDLNQLLKVRREKLAELQQNGRDPFQITKYDQTAHSADIKDHYTEYDGKEVSIAGRIMSKRVMGKASFCNVQDLKGNIQCYVCRDDLGEDSYKDFKRMDIGDIVGVKGFVFTTKMGEISVHAHSVTLLSKSLQILPEKFHGLTDVDTRYRQRYVDLIMNTESKDTFIKRSKILSAIRKYLSGEGFMEVETPMLVQNAGGAAARPFETHFNALNEDLKLRISLELYLKRLIVGGLEKVYEIGRVFRNEGLDTRHNPEFTLMELYQ
;
A
#
# COMPACT_ATOMS: atom_id res chain seq x y z
N MET A 1 -14.83 -14.07 38.83
CA MET A 1 -14.12 -14.49 37.58
C MET A 1 -15.10 -14.89 36.47
N LYS A 2 -16.13 -15.71 36.75
CA LYS A 2 -17.14 -16.15 35.75
C LYS A 2 -18.01 -14.98 35.21
N GLU A 3 -18.41 -14.02 36.06
CA GLU A 3 -19.20 -12.86 35.64
C GLU A 3 -18.43 -11.94 34.69
N LYS A 4 -17.16 -11.62 34.98
CA LYS A 4 -16.31 -10.79 34.09
C LYS A 4 -16.10 -11.44 32.70
N VAL A 5 -15.98 -12.78 32.66
CA VAL A 5 -15.87 -13.52 31.39
C VAL A 5 -17.20 -13.51 30.62
N ALA A 6 -18.32 -13.57 31.31
CA ALA A 6 -19.64 -13.46 30.69
C ALA A 6 -19.93 -12.06 30.13
N GLU A 7 -19.58 -11.02 30.87
CA GLU A 7 -19.68 -9.61 30.41
C GLU A 7 -18.79 -9.34 29.20
N GLN A 8 -17.56 -9.83 29.22
CA GLN A 8 -16.61 -9.71 28.11
C GLN A 8 -17.07 -10.45 26.84
N ASN A 9 -17.66 -11.65 27.01
CA ASN A 9 -18.26 -12.39 25.90
C ASN A 9 -19.51 -11.72 25.33
N GLN A 10 -20.30 -11.05 26.17
CA GLN A 10 -21.46 -10.29 25.73
C GLN A 10 -21.06 -9.02 24.98
N GLN A 11 -20.01 -8.32 25.46
CA GLN A 11 -19.45 -7.15 24.82
C GLN A 11 -18.86 -7.48 23.44
N ASN A 12 -18.07 -8.54 23.32
CA ASN A 12 -17.53 -9.03 22.05
C ASN A 12 -18.63 -9.38 21.04
N LYS A 13 -19.72 -10.03 21.49
CA LYS A 13 -20.88 -10.36 20.62
C LYS A 13 -21.61 -9.11 20.11
N ASN A 14 -21.71 -8.06 20.93
CA ASN A 14 -22.33 -6.81 20.53
C ASN A 14 -21.44 -6.07 19.52
N GLU A 15 -20.14 -5.96 19.78
CA GLU A 15 -19.16 -5.37 18.87
C GLU A 15 -19.14 -6.07 17.50
N GLU A 16 -19.21 -7.41 17.49
CA GLU A 16 -19.28 -8.18 16.25
C GLU A 16 -20.58 -7.95 15.46
N LYS A 17 -21.73 -7.80 16.15
CA LYS A 17 -22.99 -7.44 15.50
C LYS A 17 -22.98 -6.04 14.92
N ASP A 18 -22.41 -5.07 15.65
CA ASP A 18 -22.30 -3.69 15.20
C ASP A 18 -21.36 -3.60 13.99
N LEU A 19 -20.23 -4.32 14.01
CA LEU A 19 -19.31 -4.42 12.89
C LEU A 19 -20.00 -4.98 11.64
N ASN A 20 -20.73 -6.10 11.77
CA ASN A 20 -21.46 -6.71 10.67
C ASN A 20 -22.54 -5.77 10.10
N GLN A 21 -23.20 -4.99 10.94
CA GLN A 21 -24.18 -3.98 10.50
C GLN A 21 -23.51 -2.85 9.70
N LEU A 22 -22.35 -2.36 10.15
CA LEU A 22 -21.59 -1.34 9.41
C LEU A 22 -21.10 -1.84 8.05
N LEU A 23 -20.61 -3.08 7.98
CA LEU A 23 -20.21 -3.71 6.72
C LEU A 23 -21.39 -3.86 5.76
N LYS A 24 -22.57 -4.22 6.27
CA LYS A 24 -23.81 -4.31 5.49
C LYS A 24 -24.19 -2.95 4.91
N VAL A 25 -24.21 -1.90 5.71
CA VAL A 25 -24.52 -0.52 5.27
C VAL A 25 -23.59 -0.05 4.16
N ARG A 26 -22.28 -0.37 4.25
CA ARG A 26 -21.32 -0.02 3.18
C ARG A 26 -21.61 -0.72 1.85
N ARG A 27 -22.01 -1.99 1.91
CA ARG A 27 -22.41 -2.76 0.71
C ARG A 27 -23.72 -2.24 0.12
N GLU A 28 -24.68 -1.87 0.95
CA GLU A 28 -25.95 -1.26 0.52
C GLU A 28 -25.72 0.08 -0.19
N LYS A 29 -24.85 0.93 0.36
CA LYS A 29 -24.44 2.20 -0.29
C LYS A 29 -23.79 1.95 -1.66
N LEU A 30 -22.93 0.93 -1.80
CA LEU A 30 -22.34 0.58 -3.07
C LEU A 30 -23.40 0.10 -4.06
N ALA A 31 -24.28 -0.82 -3.65
CA ALA A 31 -25.35 -1.34 -4.48
C ALA A 31 -26.28 -0.23 -5.00
N GLU A 32 -26.62 0.74 -4.17
CA GLU A 32 -27.40 1.92 -4.55
C GLU A 32 -26.66 2.76 -5.63
N LEU A 33 -25.36 3.01 -5.44
CA LEU A 33 -24.56 3.72 -6.43
C LEU A 33 -24.54 2.98 -7.78
N GLN A 34 -24.37 1.65 -7.77
CA GLN A 34 -24.37 0.81 -8.96
C GLN A 34 -25.73 0.82 -9.67
N GLN A 35 -26.83 0.70 -8.94
CA GLN A 35 -28.19 0.76 -9.48
C GLN A 35 -28.50 2.10 -10.14
N ASN A 36 -27.92 3.18 -9.63
CA ASN A 36 -28.08 4.54 -10.16
C ASN A 36 -27.07 4.86 -11.28
N GLY A 37 -26.32 3.89 -11.81
CA GLY A 37 -25.32 4.09 -12.88
C GLY A 37 -24.09 4.89 -12.44
N ARG A 38 -23.81 4.95 -11.14
CA ARG A 38 -22.72 5.72 -10.52
C ARG A 38 -21.71 4.80 -9.84
N ASP A 39 -21.43 3.64 -10.43
CA ASP A 39 -20.49 2.67 -9.89
C ASP A 39 -19.07 3.25 -9.86
N PRO A 40 -18.46 3.49 -8.67
CA PRO A 40 -17.13 4.06 -8.58
C PRO A 40 -16.05 3.14 -9.17
N PHE A 41 -16.29 1.83 -9.24
CA PHE A 41 -15.33 0.87 -9.80
C PHE A 41 -15.25 0.88 -11.33
N GLN A 42 -16.13 1.63 -12.01
CA GLN A 42 -16.02 1.89 -13.46
C GLN A 42 -15.06 3.04 -13.77
N ILE A 43 -14.64 3.82 -12.77
CA ILE A 43 -13.67 4.91 -12.94
C ILE A 43 -12.27 4.31 -12.92
N THR A 44 -11.69 4.12 -14.11
CA THR A 44 -10.36 3.48 -14.26
C THR A 44 -9.21 4.47 -14.28
N LYS A 45 -9.48 5.77 -14.43
CA LYS A 45 -8.48 6.83 -14.49
C LYS A 45 -8.97 8.08 -13.77
N TYR A 46 -8.07 8.72 -13.05
CA TYR A 46 -8.29 10.05 -12.46
C TYR A 46 -7.03 10.90 -12.66
N ASP A 47 -7.19 12.09 -13.21
CA ASP A 47 -6.06 12.98 -13.52
C ASP A 47 -5.69 13.80 -12.26
N GLN A 48 -4.67 13.31 -11.56
CA GLN A 48 -4.08 13.97 -10.41
C GLN A 48 -2.95 14.90 -10.85
N THR A 49 -2.96 16.17 -10.38
CA THR A 49 -1.95 17.18 -10.74
C THR A 49 -0.92 17.42 -9.64
N ALA A 50 -1.22 17.10 -8.39
CA ALA A 50 -0.34 17.32 -7.26
C ALA A 50 -0.52 16.25 -6.16
N HIS A 51 0.49 16.07 -5.33
CA HIS A 51 0.42 15.27 -4.10
C HIS A 51 0.44 16.17 -2.86
N SER A 52 -0.02 15.63 -1.76
CA SER A 52 -0.15 16.34 -0.47
C SER A 52 1.15 16.98 0.01
N ALA A 53 2.28 16.26 -0.07
CA ALA A 53 3.58 16.80 0.34
C ALA A 53 4.05 17.91 -0.62
N ASP A 54 3.90 17.74 -1.94
CA ASP A 54 4.31 18.75 -2.91
C ASP A 54 3.60 20.09 -2.64
N ILE A 55 2.31 20.04 -2.32
CA ILE A 55 1.52 21.23 -1.97
C ILE A 55 2.02 21.88 -0.67
N LYS A 56 2.30 21.06 0.36
CA LYS A 56 2.74 21.58 1.67
C LYS A 56 4.16 22.13 1.63
N ASP A 57 5.07 21.40 0.98
CA ASP A 57 6.50 21.76 0.91
C ASP A 57 6.76 22.97 0.03
N HIS A 58 5.90 23.20 -0.99
CA HIS A 58 6.00 24.31 -1.94
C HIS A 58 4.76 25.21 -1.88
N TYR A 59 4.22 25.45 -0.69
CA TYR A 59 2.96 26.17 -0.51
C TYR A 59 2.89 27.50 -1.29
N THR A 60 3.94 28.29 -1.26
CA THR A 60 4.01 29.59 -1.96
C THR A 60 3.77 29.48 -3.47
N GLU A 61 4.08 28.32 -4.06
CA GLU A 61 3.84 28.08 -5.48
C GLU A 61 2.40 27.61 -5.74
N TYR A 62 1.76 27.01 -4.73
CA TYR A 62 0.43 26.43 -4.85
C TYR A 62 -0.68 27.33 -4.32
N ASP A 63 -0.37 28.33 -3.52
CA ASP A 63 -1.39 29.20 -2.90
C ASP A 63 -2.33 29.83 -3.94
N GLY A 64 -3.62 29.65 -3.75
CA GLY A 64 -4.66 30.08 -4.69
C GLY A 64 -4.75 29.30 -6.00
N LYS A 65 -3.85 28.35 -6.27
CA LYS A 65 -3.87 27.57 -7.53
C LYS A 65 -4.83 26.40 -7.45
N GLU A 66 -5.43 26.11 -8.60
CA GLU A 66 -6.23 24.90 -8.81
C GLU A 66 -5.35 23.66 -8.81
N VAL A 67 -5.82 22.65 -8.07
CA VAL A 67 -5.19 21.33 -7.97
C VAL A 67 -6.23 20.22 -8.08
N SER A 68 -5.77 19.08 -8.55
CA SER A 68 -6.50 17.82 -8.52
C SER A 68 -5.70 16.81 -7.72
N ILE A 69 -6.23 16.37 -6.60
CA ILE A 69 -5.60 15.38 -5.71
C ILE A 69 -6.46 14.12 -5.63
N ALA A 70 -5.83 12.99 -5.37
CA ALA A 70 -6.54 11.73 -5.14
C ALA A 70 -5.93 10.99 -3.95
N GLY A 71 -6.79 10.36 -3.14
CA GLY A 71 -6.32 9.62 -1.97
C GLY A 71 -7.45 9.05 -1.13
N ARG A 72 -7.07 8.46 -0.02
CA ARG A 72 -7.98 7.81 0.92
C ARG A 72 -8.46 8.78 1.99
N ILE A 73 -9.77 8.80 2.24
CA ILE A 73 -10.34 9.54 3.38
C ILE A 73 -9.91 8.85 4.69
N MET A 74 -9.07 9.52 5.47
CA MET A 74 -8.59 9.01 6.77
C MET A 74 -9.35 9.58 7.96
N SER A 75 -9.99 10.72 7.79
CA SER A 75 -10.90 11.30 8.76
C SER A 75 -11.89 12.23 8.07
N LYS A 76 -13.08 12.35 8.65
CA LYS A 76 -14.13 13.23 8.14
C LYS A 76 -14.91 13.84 9.29
N ARG A 77 -15.11 15.15 9.24
CA ARG A 77 -15.88 15.92 10.23
C ARG A 77 -16.90 16.77 9.50
N VAL A 78 -18.16 16.44 9.70
CA VAL A 78 -19.31 17.14 9.10
C VAL A 78 -19.83 18.18 10.09
N MET A 79 -19.93 19.45 9.67
CA MET A 79 -20.41 20.58 10.48
C MET A 79 -21.47 21.35 9.69
N GLY A 80 -22.70 20.81 9.63
CA GLY A 80 -23.83 21.46 8.94
C GLY A 80 -23.60 21.62 7.43
N LYS A 81 -23.34 22.86 6.98
CA LYS A 81 -23.10 23.21 5.57
C LYS A 81 -21.66 23.09 5.12
N ALA A 82 -20.73 22.88 6.04
CA ALA A 82 -19.31 22.73 5.76
C ALA A 82 -18.78 21.44 6.40
N SER A 83 -17.73 20.91 5.84
CA SER A 83 -17.07 19.69 6.32
C SER A 83 -15.57 19.79 6.10
N PHE A 84 -14.83 19.05 6.91
CA PHE A 84 -13.41 18.81 6.70
C PHE A 84 -13.17 17.31 6.56
N CYS A 85 -12.28 16.93 5.67
CA CYS A 85 -11.74 15.58 5.63
C CYS A 85 -10.23 15.62 5.42
N ASN A 86 -9.52 14.60 5.92
CA ASN A 86 -8.11 14.38 5.59
C ASN A 86 -8.04 13.32 4.51
N VAL A 87 -7.37 13.65 3.41
CA VAL A 87 -7.09 12.75 2.30
C VAL A 87 -5.63 12.35 2.35
N GLN A 88 -5.38 11.05 2.44
CA GLN A 88 -4.03 10.45 2.42
C GLN A 88 -3.70 9.97 1.03
N ASP A 89 -2.57 10.42 0.50
CA ASP A 89 -2.01 9.95 -0.77
C ASP A 89 -0.68 9.18 -0.56
N LEU A 90 0.09 9.00 -1.63
CA LEU A 90 1.39 8.33 -1.56
C LEU A 90 2.39 9.10 -0.70
N LYS A 91 2.37 10.44 -0.75
CA LYS A 91 3.38 11.30 -0.14
C LYS A 91 3.00 11.84 1.24
N GLY A 92 1.72 11.75 1.63
CA GLY A 92 1.30 12.24 2.95
C GLY A 92 -0.21 12.43 3.08
N ASN A 93 -0.58 13.45 3.86
CA ASN A 93 -1.97 13.81 4.12
C ASN A 93 -2.20 15.29 3.86
N ILE A 94 -3.37 15.63 3.33
CA ILE A 94 -3.81 17.02 3.20
C ILE A 94 -5.27 17.15 3.66
N GLN A 95 -5.56 18.27 4.31
CA GLN A 95 -6.92 18.61 4.67
C GLN A 95 -7.68 19.12 3.44
N CYS A 96 -8.94 18.70 3.30
CA CYS A 96 -9.85 19.24 2.31
C CYS A 96 -11.02 19.91 3.04
N TYR A 97 -11.31 21.14 2.69
CA TYR A 97 -12.51 21.87 3.09
C TYR A 97 -13.59 21.66 2.02
N VAL A 98 -14.75 21.17 2.43
CA VAL A 98 -15.84 20.82 1.54
C VAL A 98 -17.08 21.57 1.98
N CYS A 99 -17.52 22.54 1.19
CA CYS A 99 -18.67 23.38 1.48
C CYS A 99 -19.84 23.06 0.53
N ARG A 100 -21.06 23.06 1.09
CA ARG A 100 -22.28 22.79 0.31
C ARG A 100 -22.51 23.83 -0.78
N ASP A 101 -22.21 25.08 -0.46
CA ASP A 101 -22.51 26.19 -1.35
C ASP A 101 -21.59 26.18 -2.58
N ASP A 102 -20.37 25.62 -2.47
CA ASP A 102 -19.41 25.47 -3.57
C ASP A 102 -19.60 24.15 -4.34
N LEU A 103 -19.93 23.06 -3.62
CA LEU A 103 -20.08 21.74 -4.21
C LEU A 103 -21.47 21.52 -4.88
N GLY A 104 -22.46 22.27 -4.44
CA GLY A 104 -23.87 22.02 -4.71
C GLY A 104 -24.50 21.03 -3.73
N GLU A 105 -25.81 21.12 -3.58
CA GLU A 105 -26.55 20.40 -2.53
C GLU A 105 -26.45 18.87 -2.70
N ASP A 106 -26.61 18.35 -3.92
CA ASP A 106 -26.61 16.91 -4.18
C ASP A 106 -25.21 16.30 -4.03
N SER A 107 -24.18 16.96 -4.59
CA SER A 107 -22.79 16.51 -4.45
C SER A 107 -22.35 16.56 -2.98
N TYR A 108 -22.81 17.52 -2.21
CA TYR A 108 -22.53 17.60 -0.78
C TYR A 108 -23.24 16.50 0.02
N LYS A 109 -24.49 16.13 -0.36
CA LYS A 109 -25.18 14.96 0.21
C LYS A 109 -24.40 13.68 -0.05
N ASP A 110 -23.92 13.50 -1.29
CA ASP A 110 -23.09 12.36 -1.65
C ASP A 110 -21.79 12.32 -0.83
N PHE A 111 -21.08 13.44 -0.71
CA PHE A 111 -19.91 13.53 0.13
C PHE A 111 -20.19 13.15 1.59
N LYS A 112 -21.30 13.58 2.15
CA LYS A 112 -21.69 13.19 3.53
C LYS A 112 -21.91 11.68 3.68
N ARG A 113 -22.31 10.98 2.62
CA ARG A 113 -22.52 9.52 2.61
C ARG A 113 -21.24 8.71 2.40
N MET A 114 -20.15 9.35 1.93
CA MET A 114 -18.84 8.68 1.84
C MET A 114 -18.36 8.26 3.21
N ASP A 115 -17.59 7.17 3.25
CA ASP A 115 -17.09 6.59 4.50
C ASP A 115 -15.58 6.79 4.66
N ILE A 116 -15.09 6.74 5.89
CA ILE A 116 -13.66 6.64 6.15
C ILE A 116 -13.12 5.37 5.50
N GLY A 117 -12.02 5.51 4.76
CA GLY A 117 -11.44 4.45 3.96
C GLY A 117 -11.77 4.55 2.46
N ASP A 118 -12.81 5.29 2.06
CA ASP A 118 -13.11 5.53 0.64
C ASP A 118 -11.94 6.24 -0.05
N ILE A 119 -11.70 5.92 -1.32
CA ILE A 119 -10.75 6.66 -2.16
C ILE A 119 -11.51 7.67 -2.97
N VAL A 120 -11.05 8.91 -2.90
CA VAL A 120 -11.69 10.05 -3.54
C VAL A 120 -10.71 10.84 -4.40
N GLY A 121 -11.24 11.46 -5.44
CA GLY A 121 -10.60 12.53 -6.18
C GLY A 121 -11.21 13.86 -5.75
N VAL A 122 -10.38 14.85 -5.47
CA VAL A 122 -10.79 16.20 -5.05
C VAL A 122 -10.17 17.21 -5.99
N LYS A 123 -11.01 18.08 -6.58
CA LYS A 123 -10.56 19.26 -7.34
C LYS A 123 -10.92 20.51 -6.55
N GLY A 124 -10.00 21.46 -6.53
CA GLY A 124 -10.16 22.69 -5.82
C GLY A 124 -8.90 23.53 -5.78
N PHE A 125 -8.92 24.66 -5.09
CA PHE A 125 -7.76 25.52 -4.94
C PHE A 125 -7.11 25.37 -3.57
N VAL A 126 -5.81 25.56 -3.53
CA VAL A 126 -5.02 25.51 -2.29
C VAL A 126 -5.18 26.82 -1.52
N PHE A 127 -5.33 26.70 -0.20
CA PHE A 127 -5.43 27.85 0.70
C PHE A 127 -4.96 27.49 2.11
N THR A 128 -4.74 28.51 2.93
CA THR A 128 -4.49 28.31 4.37
C THR A 128 -5.72 28.65 5.17
N THR A 129 -6.11 27.75 6.06
CA THR A 129 -7.23 28.00 7.00
C THR A 129 -6.86 29.08 8.03
N LYS A 130 -7.87 29.64 8.73
CA LYS A 130 -7.64 30.58 9.83
C LYS A 130 -6.74 30.06 10.95
N MET A 131 -6.62 28.75 11.07
CA MET A 131 -5.78 28.05 12.06
C MET A 131 -4.37 27.73 11.52
N GLY A 132 -4.04 28.16 10.30
CA GLY A 132 -2.74 27.96 9.68
C GLY A 132 -2.55 26.60 8.97
N GLU A 133 -3.60 25.78 8.83
CA GLU A 133 -3.50 24.50 8.13
C GLU A 133 -3.63 24.67 6.62
N ILE A 134 -2.61 24.21 5.86
CA ILE A 134 -2.64 24.18 4.40
C ILE A 134 -3.66 23.15 3.95
N SER A 135 -4.62 23.58 3.14
CA SER A 135 -5.79 22.79 2.77
C SER A 135 -6.17 22.99 1.31
N VAL A 136 -6.99 22.08 0.79
CA VAL A 136 -7.65 22.23 -0.51
C VAL A 136 -9.12 22.62 -0.29
N HIS A 137 -9.54 23.74 -0.83
CA HIS A 137 -10.93 24.16 -0.88
C HIS A 137 -11.60 23.49 -2.07
N ALA A 138 -12.38 22.46 -1.78
CA ALA A 138 -12.95 21.59 -2.81
C ALA A 138 -14.18 22.22 -3.49
N HIS A 139 -14.18 22.24 -4.82
CA HIS A 139 -15.38 22.51 -5.62
C HIS A 139 -15.88 21.25 -6.34
N SER A 140 -15.13 20.13 -6.29
CA SER A 140 -15.57 18.83 -6.78
C SER A 140 -14.98 17.71 -5.93
N VAL A 141 -15.79 16.72 -5.58
CA VAL A 141 -15.37 15.49 -4.91
C VAL A 141 -15.99 14.31 -5.62
N THR A 142 -15.15 13.40 -6.12
CA THR A 142 -15.54 12.20 -6.85
C THR A 142 -15.17 10.98 -6.05
N LEU A 143 -16.11 10.07 -5.82
CA LEU A 143 -15.82 8.76 -5.23
C LEU A 143 -15.15 7.87 -6.30
N LEU A 144 -13.89 7.49 -6.09
CA LEU A 144 -13.11 6.68 -7.03
C LEU A 144 -13.13 5.19 -6.67
N SER A 145 -13.22 4.88 -5.39
CA SER A 145 -13.33 3.50 -4.91
C SER A 145 -13.98 3.45 -3.54
N LYS A 146 -14.95 2.55 -3.39
CA LYS A 146 -15.69 2.35 -2.13
C LYS A 146 -14.94 1.37 -1.22
N SER A 147 -14.64 1.81 0.00
CA SER A 147 -14.10 0.95 1.04
C SER A 147 -15.22 0.12 1.67
N LEU A 148 -15.18 -1.19 1.47
CA LEU A 148 -16.18 -2.12 2.03
C LEU A 148 -15.78 -2.64 3.42
N GLN A 149 -14.50 -2.54 3.77
CA GLN A 149 -13.98 -2.89 5.09
C GLN A 149 -13.78 -1.64 5.94
N ILE A 150 -13.83 -1.81 7.24
CA ILE A 150 -13.56 -0.74 8.20
C ILE A 150 -12.07 -0.75 8.50
N LEU A 151 -11.46 0.44 8.47
CA LEU A 151 -10.07 0.59 8.88
C LEU A 151 -9.96 0.49 10.41
N PRO A 152 -8.84 -0.04 10.94
CA PRO A 152 -8.54 0.01 12.37
C PRO A 152 -8.63 1.44 12.94
N GLU A 153 -8.87 1.55 14.23
CA GLU A 153 -8.95 2.87 14.88
C GLU A 153 -7.65 3.67 14.72
N LYS A 154 -7.80 4.95 14.39
CA LYS A 154 -6.68 5.83 14.06
C LYS A 154 -5.70 6.05 15.22
N PHE A 155 -6.18 6.07 16.47
CA PHE A 155 -5.36 6.44 17.63
C PHE A 155 -4.38 5.35 18.06
N HIS A 156 -4.70 4.10 17.81
CA HIS A 156 -3.83 2.97 18.17
C HIS A 156 -3.15 2.35 16.96
N GLY A 157 -3.57 2.72 15.74
CA GLY A 157 -3.07 2.13 14.50
C GLY A 157 -3.29 0.62 14.48
N LEU A 158 -2.54 -0.06 13.63
CA LEU A 158 -2.44 -1.51 13.63
C LEU A 158 -1.20 -1.90 14.43
N THR A 159 -1.34 -2.19 15.73
CA THR A 159 -0.22 -2.47 16.66
C THR A 159 0.13 -3.95 16.72
N ASP A 160 -0.84 -4.83 16.54
CA ASP A 160 -0.61 -6.28 16.54
C ASP A 160 0.31 -6.70 15.40
N VAL A 161 1.47 -7.25 15.76
CA VAL A 161 2.55 -7.57 14.83
C VAL A 161 2.14 -8.66 13.83
N ASP A 162 1.42 -9.68 14.29
CA ASP A 162 0.97 -10.78 13.41
C ASP A 162 -0.02 -10.28 12.37
N THR A 163 -0.99 -9.48 12.78
CA THR A 163 -1.95 -8.84 11.88
C THR A 163 -1.24 -7.89 10.88
N ARG A 164 -0.22 -7.13 11.31
CA ARG A 164 0.58 -6.28 10.42
C ARG A 164 1.29 -7.07 9.31
N TYR A 165 1.77 -8.26 9.63
CA TYR A 165 2.39 -9.15 8.63
C TYR A 165 1.35 -9.81 7.73
N ARG A 166 0.23 -10.29 8.28
CA ARG A 166 -0.82 -10.99 7.51
C ARG A 166 -1.65 -10.05 6.66
N GLN A 167 -1.92 -8.83 7.15
CA GLN A 167 -2.68 -7.80 6.46
C GLN A 167 -1.78 -6.60 6.13
N ARG A 168 -0.68 -6.86 5.42
CA ARG A 168 0.32 -5.84 5.08
C ARG A 168 -0.30 -4.62 4.37
N TYR A 169 -1.31 -4.81 3.55
CA TYR A 169 -2.03 -3.74 2.88
C TYR A 169 -2.74 -2.80 3.86
N VAL A 170 -3.25 -3.30 4.98
CA VAL A 170 -3.82 -2.46 6.05
C VAL A 170 -2.71 -1.75 6.82
N ASP A 171 -1.62 -2.46 7.15
CA ASP A 171 -0.44 -1.86 7.79
C ASP A 171 0.12 -0.68 6.97
N LEU A 172 0.19 -0.80 5.65
CA LEU A 172 0.62 0.28 4.76
C LEU A 172 -0.33 1.50 4.72
N ILE A 173 -1.62 1.30 5.01
CA ILE A 173 -2.60 2.39 5.13
C ILE A 173 -2.44 3.10 6.47
N MET A 174 -2.28 2.35 7.56
CA MET A 174 -2.32 2.87 8.92
C MET A 174 -0.98 3.35 9.43
N ASN A 175 0.12 2.68 9.05
CA ASN A 175 1.47 2.91 9.56
C ASN A 175 2.37 3.48 8.45
N THR A 176 2.57 4.80 8.46
CA THR A 176 3.40 5.49 7.45
C THR A 176 4.84 5.01 7.44
N GLU A 177 5.40 4.65 8.61
CA GLU A 177 6.76 4.11 8.72
C GLU A 177 6.96 2.81 7.93
N SER A 178 5.94 1.92 7.92
CA SER A 178 5.97 0.71 7.11
C SER A 178 6.04 1.05 5.62
N LYS A 179 5.20 1.98 5.17
CA LYS A 179 5.21 2.46 3.77
C LYS A 179 6.58 3.03 3.38
N ASP A 180 7.14 3.89 4.23
CA ASP A 180 8.45 4.50 4.01
C ASP A 180 9.56 3.46 3.92
N THR A 181 9.50 2.41 4.72
CA THR A 181 10.46 1.30 4.67
C THR A 181 10.44 0.60 3.31
N PHE A 182 9.26 0.31 2.74
CA PHE A 182 9.15 -0.30 1.41
C PHE A 182 9.63 0.64 0.30
N ILE A 183 9.31 1.94 0.39
CA ILE A 183 9.81 2.94 -0.55
C ILE A 183 11.34 3.04 -0.49
N LYS A 184 11.92 3.10 0.72
CA LYS A 184 13.38 3.11 0.92
C LYS A 184 14.04 1.86 0.34
N ARG A 185 13.47 0.67 0.59
CA ARG A 185 13.97 -0.57 0.02
C ARG A 185 14.04 -0.50 -1.53
N SER A 186 12.98 -0.02 -2.17
CA SER A 186 12.96 0.12 -3.64
C SER A 186 14.05 1.09 -4.13
N LYS A 187 14.22 2.23 -3.44
CA LYS A 187 15.27 3.21 -3.76
C LYS A 187 16.69 2.63 -3.59
N ILE A 188 16.91 1.83 -2.53
CA ILE A 188 18.20 1.16 -2.29
C ILE A 188 18.53 0.22 -3.44
N LEU A 189 17.58 -0.64 -3.86
CA LEU A 189 17.80 -1.55 -4.99
C LEU A 189 18.09 -0.80 -6.29
N SER A 190 17.37 0.30 -6.55
CA SER A 190 17.63 1.15 -7.73
C SER A 190 19.02 1.81 -7.68
N ALA A 191 19.47 2.24 -6.50
CA ALA A 191 20.80 2.81 -6.32
C ALA A 191 21.91 1.78 -6.55
N ILE A 192 21.75 0.55 -6.03
CA ILE A 192 22.68 -0.56 -6.26
C ILE A 192 22.78 -0.86 -7.75
N ARG A 193 21.65 -1.02 -8.45
CA ARG A 193 21.64 -1.25 -9.90
C ARG A 193 22.35 -0.16 -10.68
N LYS A 194 22.03 1.10 -10.36
CA LYS A 194 22.67 2.25 -11.00
C LYS A 194 24.19 2.25 -10.81
N TYR A 195 24.65 1.95 -9.59
CA TYR A 195 26.08 1.87 -9.27
C TYR A 195 26.77 0.75 -10.05
N LEU A 196 26.26 -0.47 -9.96
CA LEU A 196 26.87 -1.64 -10.60
C LEU A 196 26.88 -1.51 -12.14
N SER A 197 25.80 -1.01 -12.74
CA SER A 197 25.77 -0.71 -14.18
C SER A 197 26.81 0.36 -14.57
N GLY A 198 27.02 1.38 -13.72
CA GLY A 198 28.05 2.37 -13.90
C GLY A 198 29.47 1.83 -13.84
N GLU A 199 29.70 0.78 -13.04
CA GLU A 199 30.97 0.04 -12.95
C GLU A 199 31.16 -1.03 -14.06
N GLY A 200 30.20 -1.12 -14.99
CA GLY A 200 30.25 -2.03 -16.12
C GLY A 200 29.78 -3.46 -15.81
N PHE A 201 29.12 -3.68 -14.69
CA PHE A 201 28.48 -4.97 -14.40
C PHE A 201 27.20 -5.15 -15.22
N MET A 202 27.01 -6.34 -15.76
CA MET A 202 25.78 -6.76 -16.43
C MET A 202 24.84 -7.44 -15.41
N GLU A 203 23.59 -6.95 -15.29
CA GLU A 203 22.56 -7.67 -14.54
C GLU A 203 22.07 -8.85 -15.34
N VAL A 204 22.04 -10.03 -14.73
CA VAL A 204 21.61 -11.27 -15.35
C VAL A 204 20.54 -11.95 -14.52
N GLU A 205 19.77 -12.85 -15.16
CA GLU A 205 18.81 -13.73 -14.50
C GLU A 205 19.20 -15.17 -14.76
N THR A 206 19.32 -15.97 -13.70
CA THR A 206 19.67 -17.39 -13.77
C THR A 206 18.53 -18.26 -13.24
N PRO A 207 18.49 -19.56 -13.57
CA PRO A 207 17.39 -20.45 -13.20
C PRO A 207 17.17 -20.55 -11.68
N MET A 208 15.90 -20.46 -11.26
CA MET A 208 15.48 -20.75 -9.89
C MET A 208 15.29 -22.24 -9.64
N LEU A 209 14.83 -22.99 -10.65
CA LEU A 209 14.73 -24.45 -10.62
C LEU A 209 16.02 -25.04 -11.12
N VAL A 210 16.67 -25.86 -10.31
CA VAL A 210 17.98 -26.45 -10.58
C VAL A 210 17.96 -27.91 -10.23
N GLN A 211 18.78 -28.73 -10.96
CA GLN A 211 18.96 -30.12 -10.60
C GLN A 211 19.84 -30.26 -9.35
N ASN A 212 20.90 -29.45 -9.28
CA ASN A 212 21.83 -29.46 -8.16
C ASN A 212 21.83 -28.08 -7.46
N ALA A 213 21.36 -28.06 -6.25
CA ALA A 213 21.50 -26.89 -5.39
C ALA A 213 22.91 -26.85 -4.80
N GLY A 214 23.62 -25.75 -5.00
CA GLY A 214 24.98 -25.54 -4.51
C GLY A 214 25.32 -24.07 -4.35
N GLY A 215 26.58 -23.77 -3.95
CA GLY A 215 27.03 -22.41 -3.64
C GLY A 215 26.77 -21.97 -2.21
N ALA A 216 26.12 -22.81 -1.39
CA ALA A 216 25.90 -22.57 0.03
C ALA A 216 25.73 -23.90 0.77
N ALA A 217 25.93 -23.89 2.09
CA ALA A 217 25.61 -25.02 2.97
C ALA A 217 24.19 -24.83 3.51
N ALA A 218 23.18 -25.18 2.72
CA ALA A 218 21.78 -25.03 3.09
C ALA A 218 20.93 -26.19 2.53
N ARG A 219 19.80 -26.47 3.19
CA ARG A 219 18.86 -27.48 2.72
C ARG A 219 17.93 -26.86 1.66
N PRO A 220 17.83 -27.42 0.43
CA PRO A 220 16.92 -26.92 -0.59
C PRO A 220 15.46 -27.33 -0.33
N PHE A 221 14.50 -26.58 -0.93
CA PHE A 221 13.18 -27.10 -1.20
C PHE A 221 13.22 -27.98 -2.45
N GLU A 222 12.49 -29.08 -2.44
CA GLU A 222 12.39 -30.02 -3.54
C GLU A 222 11.02 -29.94 -4.21
N THR A 223 10.96 -30.13 -5.53
CA THR A 223 9.75 -30.13 -6.33
C THR A 223 9.88 -31.10 -7.49
N HIS A 224 8.76 -31.52 -8.09
CA HIS A 224 8.74 -32.44 -9.21
C HIS A 224 8.35 -31.72 -10.51
N PHE A 225 9.14 -31.92 -11.57
CA PHE A 225 8.85 -31.42 -12.90
C PHE A 225 8.13 -32.49 -13.72
N ASN A 226 6.81 -32.40 -13.80
CA ASN A 226 5.95 -33.43 -14.38
C ASN A 226 6.27 -33.75 -15.85
N ALA A 227 6.61 -32.75 -16.66
CA ALA A 227 6.85 -32.95 -18.09
C ALA A 227 8.08 -33.84 -18.40
N LEU A 228 9.10 -33.77 -17.55
CA LEU A 228 10.31 -34.58 -17.69
C LEU A 228 10.37 -35.74 -16.70
N ASN A 229 9.40 -35.81 -15.76
CA ASN A 229 9.38 -36.77 -14.66
C ASN A 229 10.72 -36.78 -13.87
N GLU A 230 11.18 -35.57 -13.53
CA GLU A 230 12.44 -35.33 -12.82
C GLU A 230 12.21 -34.51 -11.54
N ASP A 231 12.99 -34.80 -10.51
CA ASP A 231 12.99 -34.00 -9.29
C ASP A 231 13.95 -32.82 -9.44
N LEU A 232 13.43 -31.62 -9.16
CA LEU A 232 14.17 -30.37 -9.17
C LEU A 232 14.23 -29.78 -7.76
N LYS A 233 15.14 -28.84 -7.57
CA LYS A 233 15.33 -28.11 -6.34
C LYS A 233 15.19 -26.62 -6.58
N LEU A 234 14.70 -25.89 -5.60
CA LEU A 234 14.81 -24.44 -5.59
C LEU A 234 16.22 -24.04 -5.20
N ARG A 235 16.83 -23.11 -5.94
CA ARG A 235 18.20 -22.64 -5.71
C ARG A 235 18.39 -22.08 -4.31
N ILE A 236 19.54 -22.36 -3.70
CA ILE A 236 19.95 -21.85 -2.37
C ILE A 236 20.97 -20.71 -2.45
N SER A 237 21.52 -20.44 -3.65
CA SER A 237 22.52 -19.43 -3.97
C SER A 237 22.48 -19.11 -5.47
N LEU A 238 23.11 -18.02 -5.88
CA LEU A 238 23.27 -17.59 -7.27
C LEU A 238 24.61 -18.01 -7.86
N GLU A 239 25.54 -18.41 -7.03
CA GLU A 239 26.97 -18.61 -7.30
C GLU A 239 27.26 -19.43 -8.54
N LEU A 240 26.70 -20.65 -8.61
CA LEU A 240 27.16 -21.63 -9.64
C LEU A 240 26.88 -21.18 -11.07
N TYR A 241 25.72 -20.52 -11.27
CA TYR A 241 25.37 -20.03 -12.61
C TYR A 241 26.12 -18.76 -12.96
N LEU A 242 26.33 -17.85 -12.02
CA LEU A 242 27.13 -16.65 -12.26
C LEU A 242 28.56 -16.99 -12.63
N LYS A 243 29.17 -17.96 -11.95
CA LYS A 243 30.51 -18.46 -12.31
C LYS A 243 30.56 -19.10 -13.71
N ARG A 244 29.51 -19.81 -14.14
CA ARG A 244 29.40 -20.33 -15.51
C ARG A 244 29.36 -19.23 -16.55
N LEU A 245 28.69 -18.09 -16.25
CA LEU A 245 28.66 -16.93 -17.14
C LEU A 245 30.06 -16.29 -17.28
N ILE A 246 30.81 -16.21 -16.18
CA ILE A 246 32.21 -15.77 -16.22
C ILE A 246 33.04 -16.70 -17.12
N VAL A 247 32.93 -18.04 -16.97
CA VAL A 247 33.59 -19.01 -17.86
C VAL A 247 33.16 -18.83 -19.31
N GLY A 248 31.90 -18.42 -19.54
CA GLY A 248 31.34 -18.09 -20.86
C GLY A 248 31.85 -16.79 -21.48
N GLY A 249 32.71 -16.04 -20.76
CA GLY A 249 33.32 -14.80 -21.25
C GLY A 249 32.60 -13.50 -20.84
N LEU A 250 31.60 -13.57 -19.95
CA LEU A 250 31.00 -12.34 -19.36
C LEU A 250 31.89 -11.89 -18.19
N GLU A 251 32.66 -10.83 -18.37
CA GLU A 251 33.72 -10.42 -17.44
C GLU A 251 33.20 -9.90 -16.11
N LYS A 252 32.01 -9.27 -16.09
CA LYS A 252 31.40 -8.67 -14.88
C LYS A 252 29.90 -8.93 -14.90
N VAL A 253 29.42 -9.76 -13.97
CA VAL A 253 27.99 -10.10 -13.86
C VAL A 253 27.50 -9.96 -12.43
N TYR A 254 26.23 -9.63 -12.27
CA TYR A 254 25.55 -9.69 -10.99
C TYR A 254 24.09 -10.12 -11.17
N GLU A 255 23.54 -10.67 -10.12
CA GLU A 255 22.11 -10.98 -10.02
C GLU A 255 21.56 -10.53 -8.67
N ILE A 256 20.39 -9.92 -8.66
CA ILE A 256 19.58 -9.65 -7.45
C ILE A 256 18.37 -10.55 -7.55
N GLY A 257 18.38 -11.69 -6.87
CA GLY A 257 17.38 -12.73 -7.02
C GLY A 257 16.87 -13.31 -5.71
N ARG A 258 15.81 -14.10 -5.81
CA ARG A 258 15.31 -14.90 -4.69
C ARG A 258 16.09 -16.19 -4.59
N VAL A 259 16.45 -16.56 -3.36
CA VAL A 259 16.99 -17.85 -2.99
C VAL A 259 16.15 -18.46 -1.87
N PHE A 260 16.21 -19.79 -1.74
CA PHE A 260 15.29 -20.56 -0.91
C PHE A 260 16.09 -21.52 -0.03
N ARG A 261 15.85 -21.50 1.26
CA ARG A 261 16.50 -22.38 2.22
C ARG A 261 15.46 -23.02 3.12
N ASN A 262 15.29 -24.35 3.04
CA ASN A 262 14.33 -25.12 3.84
C ASN A 262 14.92 -25.46 5.21
N GLU A 263 15.10 -24.44 6.02
CA GLU A 263 15.70 -24.48 7.34
C GLU A 263 14.75 -23.93 8.39
N GLY A 264 15.22 -23.72 9.61
CA GLY A 264 14.42 -23.14 10.69
C GLY A 264 13.91 -21.74 10.39
N LEU A 265 12.77 -21.39 10.98
CA LEU A 265 12.15 -20.06 10.88
C LEU A 265 12.37 -19.32 12.19
N ASP A 266 12.91 -18.10 12.12
CA ASP A 266 13.02 -17.17 13.23
C ASP A 266 12.83 -15.71 12.77
N THR A 267 13.02 -14.76 13.66
CA THR A 267 12.85 -13.33 13.35
C THR A 267 13.85 -12.76 12.34
N ARG A 268 14.92 -13.48 12.02
CA ARG A 268 16.02 -13.06 11.13
C ARG A 268 16.15 -13.95 9.89
N HIS A 269 15.59 -15.16 9.91
CA HIS A 269 15.72 -16.15 8.85
C HIS A 269 14.36 -16.48 8.26
N ASN A 270 14.16 -16.12 7.01
CA ASN A 270 13.00 -16.49 6.22
C ASN A 270 13.36 -17.63 5.24
N PRO A 271 12.43 -18.53 4.92
CA PRO A 271 12.68 -19.62 3.97
C PRO A 271 12.97 -19.13 2.55
N GLU A 272 12.55 -17.92 2.21
CA GLU A 272 12.92 -17.23 0.97
C GLU A 272 13.38 -15.81 1.27
N PHE A 273 14.44 -15.37 0.60
CA PHE A 273 14.96 -14.01 0.78
C PHE A 273 15.66 -13.52 -0.49
N THR A 274 15.86 -12.22 -0.59
CA THR A 274 16.60 -11.59 -1.69
C THR A 274 18.08 -11.63 -1.37
N LEU A 275 18.85 -12.20 -2.30
CA LEU A 275 20.31 -12.25 -2.28
C LEU A 275 20.84 -11.47 -3.49
N MET A 276 21.96 -10.81 -3.31
CA MET A 276 22.74 -10.25 -4.40
C MET A 276 24.13 -10.91 -4.39
N GLU A 277 24.52 -11.44 -5.53
CA GLU A 277 25.89 -11.89 -5.77
C GLU A 277 26.43 -11.23 -7.03
N LEU A 278 27.72 -10.97 -7.05
CA LEU A 278 28.43 -10.39 -8.19
C LEU A 278 29.78 -11.06 -8.35
N TYR A 279 30.23 -11.19 -9.61
CA TYR A 279 31.50 -11.82 -9.98
C TYR A 279 32.17 -11.00 -11.07
N GLN A 280 33.50 -10.93 -10.96
CA GLN A 280 34.39 -10.32 -11.93
C GLN A 280 35.59 -11.23 -12.20
#